data_daab2aab9a2e800d8ab8a213007a71b0
#
_entry.id   daab2aab9a2e800d8ab8a213007a71b0
#
_cell.length_a   1.000
_cell.length_b   1.000
_cell.length_c   1.000
_cell.angle_alpha   90.00
_cell.angle_beta   90.00
_cell.angle_gamma   90.00
#
_symmetry.space_group_name_H-M   'P 1'
#
loop_
_entity.id
_entity.type
_entity.pdbx_description
1 polymer ?
#
loop_
_entity_poly.entity_id
_entity_poly.type
_entity_poly.pdbx_seq_one_letter_code
_entity_poly.pdbx_strand_id
1 'polypeptide(L)'
;MTSGTPLVSSNLPLKLLRRGKVREMYEVDDGTLLMVASDRVSAFDVVMREPVAFKGAVLTQLSAFWFRTLADVVPNHMLTADADEIVARVPALAAHRATLVGRAMLVRRATPVPFECVVRGYVSGSAWAEYRKSGTLAGEPLPPGLVESAKLEQPIFSPATKEETGHDVNVTFAHMAEALGTPRADALRRHSLALYEAGRSYAADRGIIIADTKFE
;
A
#
# COMPACT_ATOMS: atom_id res chain seq x y z
N MET A 1 -15.28 -7.03 25.62
CA MET A 1 -15.31 -7.10 24.14
C MET A 1 -16.17 -5.94 23.69
N THR A 2 -15.60 -4.90 23.13
CA THR A 2 -16.34 -3.78 22.57
C THR A 2 -17.23 -4.31 21.46
N SER A 3 -18.51 -3.98 21.50
CA SER A 3 -19.50 -4.35 20.49
C SER A 3 -18.93 -4.04 19.11
N GLY A 4 -18.88 -5.04 18.24
CA GLY A 4 -18.26 -4.97 16.94
C GLY A 4 -19.03 -4.11 15.92
N THR A 5 -19.45 -2.90 16.30
CA THR A 5 -20.04 -1.95 15.33
C THR A 5 -18.95 -1.45 14.40
N PRO A 6 -19.06 -1.74 13.09
CA PRO A 6 -18.07 -1.31 12.12
C PRO A 6 -17.96 0.20 12.03
N LEU A 7 -16.74 0.73 11.92
CA LEU A 7 -16.51 2.15 11.65
C LEU A 7 -16.57 2.41 10.14
N VAL A 8 -17.56 3.13 9.68
CA VAL A 8 -17.66 3.53 8.27
C VAL A 8 -17.19 4.96 8.00
N SER A 9 -17.17 5.82 9.03
CA SER A 9 -16.67 7.19 8.96
C SER A 9 -16.17 7.62 10.35
N SER A 10 -15.05 8.31 10.43
CA SER A 10 -14.43 8.72 11.69
C SER A 10 -14.91 10.08 12.20
N ASN A 11 -15.31 11.00 11.32
CA ASN A 11 -15.88 12.32 11.67
C ASN A 11 -15.08 13.08 12.75
N LEU A 12 -13.78 13.26 12.51
CA LEU A 12 -12.86 13.89 13.46
C LEU A 12 -12.91 15.43 13.36
N PRO A 13 -12.54 16.16 14.42
CA PRO A 13 -12.50 17.64 14.44
C PRO A 13 -11.22 18.19 13.77
N LEU A 14 -10.86 17.63 12.63
CA LEU A 14 -9.74 18.07 11.79
C LEU A 14 -10.24 18.29 10.36
N LYS A 15 -9.49 19.03 9.58
CA LYS A 15 -9.81 19.26 8.17
C LYS A 15 -9.66 17.95 7.38
N LEU A 16 -10.79 17.41 6.91
CA LEU A 16 -10.81 16.26 6.03
C LEU A 16 -10.27 16.66 4.64
N LEU A 17 -9.14 16.10 4.22
CA LEU A 17 -8.56 16.34 2.91
C LEU A 17 -9.15 15.39 1.86
N ARG A 18 -9.31 14.13 2.22
CA ARG A 18 -9.81 13.11 1.30
C ARG A 18 -10.52 11.99 2.04
N ARG A 19 -11.67 11.59 1.51
CA ARG A 19 -12.33 10.34 1.87
C ARG A 19 -12.17 9.37 0.71
N GLY A 20 -11.23 8.42 0.86
CA GLY A 20 -11.05 7.34 -0.09
C GLY A 20 -12.07 6.22 0.10
N LYS A 21 -11.98 5.18 -0.70
CA LYS A 21 -12.89 4.00 -0.64
C LYS A 21 -12.91 3.34 0.74
N VAL A 22 -11.76 3.27 1.42
CA VAL A 22 -11.58 2.54 2.69
C VAL A 22 -10.78 3.32 3.75
N ARG A 23 -10.29 4.53 3.45
CA ARG A 23 -9.51 5.38 4.35
C ARG A 23 -9.97 6.83 4.30
N GLU A 24 -9.73 7.54 5.39
CA GLU A 24 -9.92 8.98 5.51
C GLU A 24 -8.57 9.63 5.84
N MET A 25 -8.27 10.77 5.21
CA MET A 25 -7.04 11.51 5.41
C MET A 25 -7.39 12.90 5.94
N TYR A 26 -6.83 13.24 7.07
CA TYR A 26 -7.02 14.53 7.74
C TYR A 26 -5.70 15.30 7.78
N GLU A 27 -5.78 16.60 7.63
CA GLU A 27 -4.68 17.52 7.84
C GLU A 27 -4.49 17.76 9.33
N VAL A 28 -3.27 17.54 9.82
CA VAL A 28 -2.88 17.90 11.18
C VAL A 28 -2.14 19.25 11.13
N ASP A 29 -1.15 19.33 10.26
CA ASP A 29 -0.37 20.52 9.92
C ASP A 29 0.20 20.40 8.50
N ASP A 30 1.04 21.35 8.09
CA ASP A 30 1.62 21.39 6.73
C ASP A 30 2.48 20.15 6.41
N GLY A 31 3.12 19.56 7.42
CA GLY A 31 4.02 18.41 7.27
C GLY A 31 3.45 17.08 7.71
N THR A 32 2.24 17.05 8.30
CA THR A 32 1.71 15.88 8.99
C THR A 32 0.26 15.58 8.62
N LEU A 33 -0.02 14.32 8.36
CA LEU A 33 -1.37 13.81 8.07
C LEU A 33 -1.77 12.76 9.09
N LEU A 34 -3.06 12.70 9.40
CA LEU A 34 -3.67 11.59 10.11
C LEU A 34 -4.45 10.73 9.11
N MET A 35 -4.09 9.47 9.01
CA MET A 35 -4.80 8.47 8.20
C MET A 35 -5.65 7.60 9.12
N VAL A 36 -6.94 7.46 8.82
CA VAL A 36 -7.87 6.60 9.56
C VAL A 36 -8.47 5.56 8.63
N ALA A 37 -8.23 4.30 8.91
CA ALA A 37 -8.81 3.20 8.15
C ALA A 37 -10.22 2.88 8.66
N SER A 38 -11.19 2.92 7.73
CA SER A 38 -12.56 2.47 8.00
C SER A 38 -12.71 0.96 7.82
N ASP A 39 -13.83 0.44 8.25
CA ASP A 39 -14.20 -0.97 8.08
C ASP A 39 -14.92 -1.24 6.75
N ARG A 40 -15.03 -0.21 5.88
CA ARG A 40 -15.54 -0.36 4.52
C ARG A 40 -14.64 -1.31 3.73
N VAL A 41 -15.26 -2.10 2.85
CA VAL A 41 -14.59 -2.99 1.90
C VAL A 41 -14.79 -2.43 0.50
N SER A 42 -13.76 -2.49 -0.32
CA SER A 42 -13.85 -2.16 -1.74
C SER A 42 -13.29 -3.31 -2.56
N ALA A 43 -14.04 -3.71 -3.59
CA ALA A 43 -13.61 -4.69 -4.57
C ALA A 43 -14.06 -4.22 -5.96
N PHE A 44 -13.22 -4.42 -6.98
CA PHE A 44 -13.48 -3.96 -8.36
C PHE A 44 -13.93 -2.50 -8.43
N ASP A 45 -13.24 -1.64 -7.66
CA ASP A 45 -13.50 -0.20 -7.53
C ASP A 45 -14.86 0.19 -6.93
N VAL A 46 -15.66 -0.76 -6.51
CA VAL A 46 -16.95 -0.56 -5.83
C VAL A 46 -16.78 -0.69 -4.32
N VAL A 47 -17.31 0.29 -3.56
CA VAL A 47 -17.43 0.17 -2.10
C VAL A 47 -18.65 -0.69 -1.80
N MET A 48 -18.44 -1.80 -1.09
CA MET A 48 -19.49 -2.73 -0.73
C MET A 48 -20.40 -2.14 0.35
N ARG A 49 -21.66 -2.59 0.39
CA ARG A 49 -22.66 -2.12 1.36
C ARG A 49 -22.29 -2.51 2.78
N GLU A 50 -21.91 -3.77 2.99
CA GLU A 50 -21.62 -4.34 4.28
C GLU A 50 -20.16 -4.11 4.61
N PRO A 51 -19.86 -3.35 5.69
CA PRO A 51 -18.52 -3.23 6.23
C PRO A 51 -18.14 -4.50 7.01
N VAL A 52 -16.84 -4.76 7.10
CA VAL A 52 -16.31 -5.86 7.90
C VAL A 52 -15.70 -5.29 9.18
N ALA A 53 -16.30 -5.61 10.32
CA ALA A 53 -15.85 -5.12 11.63
C ALA A 53 -14.35 -5.42 11.84
N PHE A 54 -13.63 -4.45 12.40
CA PHE A 54 -12.19 -4.50 12.67
C PHE A 54 -11.26 -4.55 11.44
N LYS A 55 -11.78 -4.62 10.21
CA LYS A 55 -10.92 -4.67 9.00
C LYS A 55 -9.93 -3.51 8.97
N GLY A 56 -10.39 -2.28 9.27
CA GLY A 56 -9.52 -1.11 9.30
C GLY A 56 -8.42 -1.22 10.36
N ALA A 57 -8.74 -1.75 11.54
CA ALA A 57 -7.77 -1.96 12.60
C ALA A 57 -6.73 -3.03 12.22
N VAL A 58 -7.16 -4.18 11.71
CA VAL A 58 -6.25 -5.25 11.27
C VAL A 58 -5.28 -4.74 10.21
N LEU A 59 -5.76 -4.05 9.19
CA LEU A 59 -4.90 -3.56 8.10
C LEU A 59 -3.94 -2.46 8.58
N THR A 60 -4.36 -1.58 9.49
CA THR A 60 -3.47 -0.55 10.04
C THR A 60 -2.38 -1.17 10.90
N GLN A 61 -2.73 -2.13 11.77
CA GLN A 61 -1.73 -2.81 12.60
C GLN A 61 -0.74 -3.64 11.76
N LEU A 62 -1.22 -4.29 10.70
CA LEU A 62 -0.36 -5.00 9.76
C LEU A 62 0.58 -4.03 9.02
N SER A 63 0.09 -2.87 8.58
CA SER A 63 0.93 -1.83 7.99
C SER A 63 1.98 -1.31 8.96
N ALA A 64 1.58 -1.01 10.21
CA ALA A 64 2.49 -0.55 11.25
C ALA A 64 3.56 -1.60 11.60
N PHE A 65 3.19 -2.88 11.60
CA PHE A 65 4.13 -3.98 11.75
C PHE A 65 5.18 -3.98 10.64
N TRP A 66 4.77 -3.92 9.37
CA TRP A 66 5.70 -3.91 8.24
C TRP A 66 6.57 -2.67 8.20
N PHE A 67 6.04 -1.49 8.51
CA PHE A 67 6.81 -0.25 8.58
C PHE A 67 7.93 -0.31 9.65
N ARG A 68 7.66 -0.97 10.78
CA ARG A 68 8.71 -1.19 11.81
C ARG A 68 9.70 -2.27 11.41
N THR A 69 9.21 -3.39 10.89
CA THR A 69 10.05 -4.55 10.53
C THR A 69 11.01 -4.22 9.39
N LEU A 70 10.60 -3.37 8.45
CA LEU A 70 11.39 -3.01 7.27
C LEU A 70 12.03 -1.61 7.36
N ALA A 71 12.04 -0.99 8.55
CA ALA A 71 12.53 0.39 8.73
C ALA A 71 14.01 0.55 8.35
N ASP A 72 14.82 -0.47 8.55
CA ASP A 72 16.24 -0.49 8.20
C ASP A 72 16.50 -0.76 6.72
N VAL A 73 15.50 -1.26 5.99
CA VAL A 73 15.59 -1.51 4.55
C VAL A 73 15.34 -0.22 3.77
N VAL A 74 14.23 0.48 4.08
CA VAL A 74 13.88 1.76 3.47
C VAL A 74 13.17 2.63 4.51
N PRO A 75 13.56 3.91 4.67
CA PRO A 75 12.81 4.86 5.50
C PRO A 75 11.36 4.98 5.04
N ASN A 76 10.44 5.12 5.98
CA ASN A 76 9.02 5.24 5.69
C ASN A 76 8.40 6.51 6.31
N HIS A 77 7.14 6.78 5.98
CA HIS A 77 6.45 7.98 6.40
C HIS A 77 5.77 7.89 7.78
N MET A 78 5.68 6.70 8.39
CA MET A 78 4.98 6.52 9.65
C MET A 78 5.71 7.25 10.79
N LEU A 79 4.98 8.07 11.54
CA LEU A 79 5.44 8.67 12.79
C LEU A 79 5.01 7.82 13.98
N THR A 80 3.73 7.45 14.05
CA THR A 80 3.19 6.53 15.04
C THR A 80 1.85 5.96 14.60
N ALA A 81 1.50 4.76 15.09
CA ALA A 81 0.17 4.16 15.01
C ALA A 81 -0.43 3.91 16.42
N ASP A 82 0.18 4.47 17.46
CA ASP A 82 -0.32 4.43 18.82
C ASP A 82 -1.31 5.58 19.08
N ALA A 83 -2.50 5.26 19.56
CA ALA A 83 -3.56 6.25 19.75
C ALA A 83 -3.24 7.25 20.87
N ASP A 84 -2.50 6.86 21.89
CA ASP A 84 -2.11 7.74 22.99
C ASP A 84 -1.05 8.74 22.53
N GLU A 85 -0.08 8.30 21.77
CA GLU A 85 0.91 9.18 21.14
C GLU A 85 0.25 10.14 20.13
N ILE A 86 -0.73 9.67 19.34
CA ILE A 86 -1.48 10.51 18.41
C ILE A 86 -2.20 11.61 19.19
N VAL A 87 -2.93 11.27 20.25
CA VAL A 87 -3.66 12.25 21.08
C VAL A 87 -2.70 13.21 21.79
N ALA A 88 -1.55 12.73 22.27
CA ALA A 88 -0.54 13.60 22.89
C ALA A 88 0.00 14.65 21.91
N ARG A 89 0.18 14.29 20.63
CA ARG A 89 0.64 15.20 19.56
C ARG A 89 -0.48 16.09 19.01
N VAL A 90 -1.73 15.61 19.06
CA VAL A 90 -2.91 16.30 18.52
C VAL A 90 -4.03 16.32 19.57
N PRO A 91 -3.95 17.20 20.58
CA PRO A 91 -4.88 17.22 21.73
C PRO A 91 -6.36 17.38 21.36
N ALA A 92 -6.66 18.00 20.21
CA ALA A 92 -8.03 18.10 19.70
C ALA A 92 -8.71 16.73 19.48
N LEU A 93 -7.94 15.65 19.38
CA LEU A 93 -8.43 14.30 19.20
C LEU A 93 -8.71 13.55 20.49
N ALA A 94 -8.51 14.14 21.68
CA ALA A 94 -8.64 13.46 22.97
C ALA A 94 -10.01 12.77 23.15
N ALA A 95 -11.11 13.47 22.81
CA ALA A 95 -12.45 12.91 22.86
C ALA A 95 -12.72 11.78 21.84
N HIS A 96 -11.86 11.64 20.83
CA HIS A 96 -11.98 10.67 19.75
C HIS A 96 -11.00 9.48 19.89
N ARG A 97 -10.25 9.39 20.98
CA ARG A 97 -9.23 8.36 21.20
C ARG A 97 -9.74 6.95 20.89
N ALA A 98 -10.94 6.59 21.36
CA ALA A 98 -11.53 5.27 21.13
C ALA A 98 -11.73 4.96 19.63
N THR A 99 -12.03 5.96 18.81
CA THR A 99 -12.16 5.83 17.36
C THR A 99 -10.80 5.58 16.69
N LEU A 100 -9.70 6.07 17.28
CA LEU A 100 -8.36 5.99 16.69
C LEU A 100 -7.65 4.66 17.00
N VAL A 101 -8.01 4.02 18.11
CA VAL A 101 -7.32 2.80 18.58
C VAL A 101 -7.21 1.75 17.47
N GLY A 102 -5.97 1.39 17.16
CA GLY A 102 -5.61 0.35 16.23
C GLY A 102 -5.80 0.68 14.74
N ARG A 103 -6.54 1.76 14.38
CA ARG A 103 -6.93 2.06 13.00
C ARG A 103 -6.43 3.41 12.46
N ALA A 104 -5.78 4.18 13.31
CA ALA A 104 -5.20 5.45 12.94
C ALA A 104 -3.67 5.37 12.82
N MET A 105 -3.11 6.18 11.95
CA MET A 105 -1.67 6.33 11.76
C MET A 105 -1.36 7.80 11.49
N LEU A 106 -0.47 8.37 12.29
CA LEU A 106 0.10 9.68 12.07
C LEU A 106 1.31 9.53 11.14
N VAL A 107 1.35 10.28 10.06
CA VAL A 107 2.37 10.13 9.02
C VAL A 107 2.93 11.47 8.57
N ARG A 108 4.16 11.49 8.08
CA ARG A 108 4.69 12.65 7.34
C ARG A 108 3.94 12.81 6.03
N ARG A 109 3.62 14.05 5.68
CA ARG A 109 3.09 14.37 4.36
C ARG A 109 4.18 14.14 3.32
N ALA A 110 3.84 13.41 2.26
CA ALA A 110 4.71 13.16 1.12
C ALA A 110 3.96 13.44 -0.17
N THR A 111 4.69 13.72 -1.23
CA THR A 111 4.13 13.83 -2.58
C THR A 111 4.29 12.47 -3.25
N PRO A 112 3.19 11.75 -3.53
CA PRO A 112 3.27 10.47 -4.21
C PRO A 112 3.77 10.64 -5.65
N VAL A 113 4.48 9.65 -6.16
CA VAL A 113 4.81 9.58 -7.58
C VAL A 113 3.59 9.10 -8.38
N PRO A 114 3.43 9.48 -9.67
CA PRO A 114 2.28 9.07 -10.49
C PRO A 114 2.43 7.65 -11.05
N PHE A 115 3.10 6.78 -10.31
CA PHE A 115 3.32 5.38 -10.66
C PHE A 115 3.10 4.49 -9.45
N GLU A 116 2.62 3.29 -9.69
CA GLU A 116 2.63 2.21 -8.73
C GLU A 116 3.87 1.35 -8.95
N CYS A 117 4.65 1.19 -7.89
CA CYS A 117 5.87 0.37 -7.90
C CYS A 117 5.49 -1.07 -7.53
N VAL A 118 5.21 -1.89 -8.54
CA VAL A 118 4.83 -3.29 -8.34
C VAL A 118 6.04 -4.18 -8.46
N VAL A 119 6.21 -5.11 -7.51
CA VAL A 119 7.21 -6.19 -7.60
C VAL A 119 6.49 -7.52 -7.61
N ARG A 120 6.83 -8.38 -8.55
CA ARG A 120 6.20 -9.67 -8.75
C ARG A 120 7.21 -10.80 -8.62
N GLY A 121 6.91 -11.75 -7.76
CA GLY A 121 7.67 -13.01 -7.65
C GLY A 121 6.97 -14.18 -8.33
N TYR A 122 5.75 -13.96 -8.83
CA TYR A 122 4.91 -14.97 -9.49
C TYR A 122 4.17 -14.36 -10.67
N VAL A 123 3.90 -15.17 -11.68
CA VAL A 123 3.18 -14.77 -12.91
C VAL A 123 1.69 -15.01 -12.71
N SER A 124 1.00 -14.06 -12.06
CA SER A 124 -0.44 -14.15 -11.77
C SER A 124 -1.16 -12.85 -12.11
N GLY A 125 -2.49 -12.88 -12.19
CA GLY A 125 -3.32 -11.70 -12.46
C GLY A 125 -2.96 -11.00 -13.77
N SER A 126 -2.73 -9.67 -13.73
CA SER A 126 -2.37 -8.88 -14.92
C SER A 126 -1.03 -9.30 -15.53
N ALA A 127 -0.08 -9.81 -14.74
CA ALA A 127 1.17 -10.36 -15.25
C ALA A 127 0.94 -11.60 -16.11
N TRP A 128 0.05 -12.50 -15.68
CA TRP A 128 -0.33 -13.66 -16.47
C TRP A 128 -1.06 -13.28 -17.76
N ALA A 129 -1.97 -12.31 -17.69
CA ALA A 129 -2.68 -11.82 -18.86
C ALA A 129 -1.72 -11.22 -19.90
N GLU A 130 -0.72 -10.44 -19.47
CA GLU A 130 0.31 -9.88 -20.36
C GLU A 130 1.19 -10.98 -20.94
N TYR A 131 1.71 -11.88 -20.08
CA TYR A 131 2.58 -12.98 -20.53
C TYR A 131 1.88 -13.88 -21.57
N ARG A 132 0.64 -14.25 -21.37
CA ARG A 132 -0.13 -15.04 -22.35
C ARG A 132 -0.25 -14.36 -23.71
N LYS A 133 -0.31 -13.03 -23.71
CA LYS A 133 -0.50 -12.24 -24.93
C LYS A 133 0.81 -12.00 -25.70
N SER A 134 1.89 -11.73 -24.99
CA SER A 134 3.12 -11.20 -25.57
C SER A 134 4.39 -11.94 -25.14
N GLY A 135 4.33 -12.84 -24.17
CA GLY A 135 5.53 -13.45 -23.59
C GLY A 135 6.37 -12.50 -22.73
N THR A 136 5.80 -11.34 -22.37
CA THR A 136 6.50 -10.28 -21.62
C THR A 136 5.84 -9.98 -20.30
N LEU A 137 6.55 -9.26 -19.43
CA LEU A 137 6.02 -8.59 -18.23
C LEU A 137 6.63 -7.19 -18.15
N ALA A 138 5.80 -6.16 -18.14
CA ALA A 138 6.22 -4.75 -18.23
C ALA A 138 7.17 -4.47 -19.42
N GLY A 139 6.93 -5.16 -20.54
CA GLY A 139 7.73 -5.08 -21.75
C GLY A 139 9.02 -5.91 -21.74
N GLU A 140 9.40 -6.52 -20.63
CA GLU A 140 10.57 -7.39 -20.53
C GLU A 140 10.21 -8.85 -20.90
N PRO A 141 10.97 -9.52 -21.78
CA PRO A 141 10.67 -10.88 -22.16
C PRO A 141 10.85 -11.86 -20.99
N LEU A 142 9.92 -12.81 -20.86
CA LEU A 142 10.00 -13.88 -19.88
C LEU A 142 10.34 -15.22 -20.57
N PRO A 143 10.90 -16.19 -19.81
CA PRO A 143 11.14 -17.53 -20.33
C PRO A 143 9.85 -18.15 -20.90
N PRO A 144 9.94 -18.92 -22.02
CA PRO A 144 8.80 -19.60 -22.57
C PRO A 144 8.34 -20.77 -21.66
N GLY A 145 7.05 -21.11 -21.76
CA GLY A 145 6.49 -22.28 -21.06
C GLY A 145 6.09 -22.04 -19.60
N LEU A 146 6.07 -20.78 -19.12
CA LEU A 146 5.51 -20.48 -17.81
C LEU A 146 4.00 -20.76 -17.80
N VAL A 147 3.52 -21.27 -16.67
CA VAL A 147 2.10 -21.49 -16.39
C VAL A 147 1.57 -20.41 -15.44
N GLU A 148 0.26 -20.31 -15.33
CA GLU A 148 -0.37 -19.37 -14.39
C GLU A 148 0.12 -19.64 -12.96
N SER A 149 0.45 -18.56 -12.25
CA SER A 149 1.04 -18.62 -10.90
C SER A 149 2.42 -19.26 -10.80
N ALA A 150 3.12 -19.46 -11.92
CA ALA A 150 4.51 -19.91 -11.89
C ALA A 150 5.37 -18.91 -11.09
N LYS A 151 6.24 -19.46 -10.23
CA LYS A 151 7.24 -18.68 -9.50
C LYS A 151 8.31 -18.21 -10.47
N LEU A 152 8.65 -16.95 -10.44
CA LEU A 152 9.76 -16.36 -11.18
C LEU A 152 11.10 -16.73 -10.50
N GLU A 153 12.13 -16.96 -11.29
CA GLU A 153 13.49 -17.21 -10.79
C GLU A 153 14.00 -16.00 -10.00
N GLN A 154 13.79 -14.80 -10.54
CA GLN A 154 14.08 -13.52 -9.90
C GLN A 154 12.80 -12.67 -9.86
N PRO A 155 12.52 -11.95 -8.76
CA PRO A 155 11.42 -10.99 -8.72
C PRO A 155 11.60 -9.89 -9.76
N ILE A 156 10.51 -9.49 -10.40
CA ILE A 156 10.51 -8.49 -11.45
C ILE A 156 9.82 -7.22 -10.96
N PHE A 157 10.47 -6.07 -11.16
CA PHE A 157 9.86 -4.76 -11.01
C PHE A 157 9.04 -4.43 -12.25
N SER A 158 7.73 -4.31 -12.07
CA SER A 158 6.76 -4.06 -13.15
C SER A 158 5.91 -2.84 -12.79
N PRO A 159 6.40 -1.61 -13.04
CA PRO A 159 5.65 -0.41 -12.70
C PRO A 159 4.34 -0.33 -13.48
N ALA A 160 3.35 0.36 -12.91
CA ALA A 160 2.11 0.68 -13.57
C ALA A 160 1.80 2.17 -13.43
N THR A 161 1.07 2.75 -14.39
CA THR A 161 0.52 4.10 -14.23
C THR A 161 -0.51 4.10 -13.12
N LYS A 162 -0.64 5.23 -12.43
CA LYS A 162 -1.69 5.46 -11.44
C LYS A 162 -2.82 6.23 -12.13
N GLU A 163 -3.80 5.50 -12.65
CA GLU A 163 -4.93 6.10 -13.33
C GLU A 163 -5.92 6.68 -12.31
N GLU A 164 -6.44 7.88 -12.58
CA GLU A 164 -7.52 8.47 -11.76
C GLU A 164 -8.85 7.74 -11.98
N THR A 165 -9.06 7.21 -13.17
CA THR A 165 -10.26 6.45 -13.57
C THR A 165 -9.86 5.24 -14.42
N GLY A 166 -10.35 4.05 -14.07
CA GLY A 166 -10.05 2.81 -14.78
C GLY A 166 -9.08 1.90 -14.02
N HIS A 167 -8.37 1.05 -14.75
CA HIS A 167 -7.37 0.14 -14.19
C HIS A 167 -5.96 0.65 -14.49
N ASP A 168 -5.06 0.47 -13.51
CA ASP A 168 -3.65 0.74 -13.68
C ASP A 168 -3.08 -0.10 -14.84
N VAL A 169 -2.30 0.52 -15.71
CA VAL A 169 -1.71 -0.10 -16.90
C VAL A 169 -0.23 -0.37 -16.64
N ASN A 170 0.20 -1.62 -16.79
CA ASN A 170 1.62 -1.95 -16.74
C ASN A 170 2.39 -1.14 -17.79
N VAL A 171 3.49 -0.54 -17.38
CA VAL A 171 4.39 0.24 -18.25
C VAL A 171 5.81 -0.28 -18.13
N THR A 172 6.63 0.03 -19.13
CA THR A 172 8.05 -0.32 -19.08
C THR A 172 8.80 0.54 -18.07
N PHE A 173 9.91 0.01 -17.56
CA PHE A 173 10.82 0.82 -16.74
C PHE A 173 11.34 2.06 -17.49
N ALA A 174 11.57 1.94 -18.79
CA ALA A 174 12.01 3.06 -19.64
C ALA A 174 10.98 4.20 -19.63
N HIS A 175 9.69 3.90 -19.74
CA HIS A 175 8.63 4.90 -19.68
C HIS A 175 8.61 5.61 -18.31
N MET A 176 8.74 4.86 -17.21
CA MET A 176 8.84 5.45 -15.87
C MET A 176 10.08 6.33 -15.72
N ALA A 177 11.23 5.89 -16.26
CA ALA A 177 12.48 6.64 -16.20
C ALA A 177 12.44 7.94 -17.04
N GLU A 178 11.74 7.93 -18.17
CA GLU A 178 11.49 9.13 -18.98
C GLU A 178 10.66 10.16 -18.19
N ALA A 179 9.61 9.72 -17.49
CA ALA A 179 8.72 10.60 -16.76
C ALA A 179 9.33 11.16 -15.45
N LEU A 180 10.10 10.36 -14.70
CA LEU A 180 10.62 10.73 -13.38
C LEU A 180 12.11 11.13 -13.37
N GLY A 181 12.83 10.88 -14.45
CA GLY A 181 14.29 10.87 -14.51
C GLY A 181 14.88 9.55 -14.02
N THR A 182 15.92 9.07 -14.71
CA THR A 182 16.57 7.77 -14.45
C THR A 182 17.01 7.58 -12.97
N PRO A 183 17.66 8.57 -12.31
CA PRO A 183 18.10 8.38 -10.93
C PRO A 183 16.95 8.08 -9.96
N ARG A 184 15.79 8.73 -10.14
CA ARG A 184 14.60 8.55 -9.28
C ARG A 184 13.94 7.21 -9.57
N ALA A 185 13.77 6.86 -10.83
CA ALA A 185 13.21 5.57 -11.25
C ALA A 185 14.06 4.39 -10.75
N ASP A 186 15.40 4.48 -10.87
CA ASP A 186 16.32 3.47 -10.34
C ASP A 186 16.26 3.34 -8.81
N ALA A 187 16.13 4.44 -8.10
CA ALA A 187 15.96 4.42 -6.65
C ALA A 187 14.65 3.70 -6.26
N LEU A 188 13.54 4.02 -6.92
CA LEU A 188 12.24 3.37 -6.68
C LEU A 188 12.30 1.87 -6.98
N ARG A 189 12.88 1.47 -8.12
CA ARG A 189 13.08 0.05 -8.48
C ARG A 189 13.89 -0.68 -7.42
N ARG A 190 15.04 -0.13 -7.04
CA ARG A 190 15.95 -0.74 -6.04
C ARG A 190 15.26 -0.89 -4.68
N HIS A 191 14.57 0.16 -4.19
CA HIS A 191 13.88 0.12 -2.91
C HIS A 191 12.70 -0.85 -2.93
N SER A 192 11.92 -0.89 -4.00
CA SER A 192 10.79 -1.80 -4.14
C SER A 192 11.24 -3.27 -4.13
N LEU A 193 12.31 -3.59 -4.88
CA LEU A 193 12.88 -4.95 -4.89
C LEU A 193 13.43 -5.34 -3.52
N ALA A 194 14.14 -4.43 -2.83
CA ALA A 194 14.68 -4.70 -1.49
C ALA A 194 13.57 -4.93 -0.45
N LEU A 195 12.51 -4.12 -0.46
CA LEU A 195 11.35 -4.28 0.42
C LEU A 195 10.62 -5.61 0.15
N TYR A 196 10.40 -5.94 -1.13
CA TYR A 196 9.76 -7.18 -1.51
C TYR A 196 10.55 -8.39 -1.03
N GLU A 197 11.88 -8.40 -1.27
CA GLU A 197 12.73 -9.54 -0.91
C GLU A 197 12.79 -9.75 0.61
N ALA A 198 12.96 -8.67 1.38
CA ALA A 198 12.95 -8.74 2.84
C ALA A 198 11.59 -9.21 3.38
N GLY A 199 10.49 -8.67 2.85
CA GLY A 199 9.14 -9.07 3.23
C GLY A 199 8.83 -10.52 2.84
N ARG A 200 9.21 -10.94 1.63
CA ARG A 200 9.04 -12.31 1.12
C ARG A 200 9.79 -13.33 1.98
N SER A 201 11.04 -13.03 2.32
CA SER A 201 11.85 -13.91 3.18
C SER A 201 11.21 -14.07 4.56
N TYR A 202 10.85 -12.95 5.20
CA TYR A 202 10.18 -12.98 6.51
C TYR A 202 8.87 -13.80 6.50
N ALA A 203 8.06 -13.64 5.45
CA ALA A 203 6.79 -14.33 5.31
C ALA A 203 6.97 -15.83 5.02
N ALA A 204 7.96 -16.19 4.20
CA ALA A 204 8.27 -17.58 3.83
C ALA A 204 8.62 -18.44 5.06
N ASP A 205 9.38 -17.91 6.01
CA ASP A 205 9.71 -18.58 7.28
C ASP A 205 8.46 -18.90 8.13
N ARG A 206 7.32 -18.31 7.78
CA ARG A 206 6.01 -18.50 8.46
C ARG A 206 4.99 -19.20 7.58
N GLY A 207 5.44 -19.79 6.47
CA GLY A 207 4.59 -20.53 5.53
C GLY A 207 3.67 -19.63 4.69
N ILE A 208 3.95 -18.33 4.60
CA ILE A 208 3.17 -17.36 3.81
C ILE A 208 3.91 -17.03 2.52
N ILE A 209 3.22 -17.13 1.40
CA ILE A 209 3.72 -16.74 0.08
C ILE A 209 3.27 -15.31 -0.19
N ILE A 210 4.22 -14.39 -0.42
CA ILE A 210 3.94 -13.06 -0.97
C ILE A 210 4.17 -13.15 -2.49
N ALA A 211 3.09 -13.19 -3.25
CA ALA A 211 3.15 -13.34 -4.70
C ALA A 211 3.60 -12.05 -5.39
N ASP A 212 3.09 -10.93 -4.93
CA ASP A 212 3.43 -9.59 -5.40
C ASP A 212 3.25 -8.56 -4.29
N THR A 213 3.76 -7.37 -4.52
CA THR A 213 3.56 -6.19 -3.66
C THR A 213 3.40 -4.95 -4.52
N LYS A 214 2.76 -3.93 -3.94
CA LYS A 214 2.55 -2.63 -4.56
C LYS A 214 2.98 -1.55 -3.57
N PHE A 215 3.89 -0.68 -4.00
CA PHE A 215 4.38 0.46 -3.21
C PHE A 215 4.03 1.77 -3.92
N GLU A 216 3.86 2.82 -3.11
CA GLU A 216 3.60 4.20 -3.57
C GLU A 216 4.58 5.18 -2.92
#